data_943a29d911818266999216ff4bd72787
#
_entry.id   943a29d911818266999216ff4bd72787
#
_cell.length_a   1.000
_cell.length_b   1.000
_cell.length_c   1.000
_cell.angle_alpha   90.00
_cell.angle_beta   90.00
_cell.angle_gamma   90.00
#
_symmetry.space_group_name_H-M   'P 1'
#
loop_
_entity.id
_entity.type
_entity.pdbx_description
1 polymer ?
#
loop_
_entity_poly.entity_id
_entity_poly.type
_entity_poly.pdbx_seq_one_letter_code
_entity_poly.pdbx_strand_id
1 'polypeptide(L)'
;MTPDVFTASPDTPVAEVAKSMVKGRFGSAVVTQSSMPVGIFTERDVLRAAASGTDLTLSRISEWMTRDPETVSADLDSEEAAQIMLSRGFRHLPVLDGNAVVGIVSLRDVLSTRIRRAAK
;
A
#
# COMPACT_ATOMS: atom_id res chain seq x y z
N MET A 1 -1.06 -12.09 -1.81
CA MET A 1 -1.05 -10.92 -2.70
C MET A 1 -2.45 -10.61 -3.17
N THR A 2 -2.81 -9.36 -3.14
CA THR A 2 -4.11 -8.90 -3.66
C THR A 2 -3.95 -8.67 -5.16
N PRO A 3 -4.73 -9.38 -6.02
CA PRO A 3 -4.60 -9.22 -7.46
C PRO A 3 -5.02 -7.85 -7.98
N ASP A 4 -5.99 -7.22 -7.27
CA ASP A 4 -6.43 -5.87 -7.62
C ASP A 4 -5.65 -4.88 -6.79
N VAL A 5 -4.94 -3.98 -7.45
CA VAL A 5 -4.18 -2.93 -6.79
C VAL A 5 -4.77 -1.58 -7.16
N PHE A 6 -4.93 -0.73 -6.15
CA PHE A 6 -5.38 0.64 -6.34
C PHE A 6 -4.16 1.55 -6.40
N THR A 7 -4.06 2.32 -7.47
CA THR A 7 -2.98 3.29 -7.65
C THR A 7 -3.53 4.71 -7.69
N ALA A 8 -2.73 5.66 -7.25
CA ALA A 8 -3.11 7.07 -7.25
C ALA A 8 -1.88 7.94 -7.52
N SER A 9 -2.13 9.13 -8.04
CA SER A 9 -1.10 10.13 -8.27
C SER A 9 -0.75 10.86 -6.96
N PRO A 10 0.51 11.28 -6.76
CA PRO A 10 0.92 12.02 -5.56
C PRO A 10 0.11 13.30 -5.30
N ASP A 11 -0.40 13.92 -6.35
CA ASP A 11 -1.11 15.19 -6.25
C ASP A 11 -2.60 15.04 -5.91
N THR A 12 -3.09 13.82 -5.80
CA THR A 12 -4.51 13.56 -5.54
C THR A 12 -4.85 13.98 -4.11
N PRO A 13 -5.98 14.69 -3.91
CA PRO A 13 -6.41 15.05 -2.55
C PRO A 13 -6.71 13.83 -1.70
N VAL A 14 -6.40 13.92 -0.40
CA VAL A 14 -6.67 12.85 0.56
C VAL A 14 -8.13 12.43 0.53
N ALA A 15 -9.06 13.38 0.49
CA ALA A 15 -10.51 13.08 0.48
C ALA A 15 -10.90 12.22 -0.72
N GLU A 16 -10.33 12.48 -1.89
CA GLU A 16 -10.64 11.74 -3.10
C GLU A 16 -10.13 10.30 -3.02
N VAL A 17 -8.89 10.13 -2.57
CA VAL A 17 -8.30 8.80 -2.41
C VAL A 17 -9.06 8.01 -1.35
N ALA A 18 -9.42 8.65 -0.23
CA ALA A 18 -10.19 8.00 0.84
C ALA A 18 -11.53 7.47 0.32
N LYS A 19 -12.24 8.25 -0.49
CA LYS A 19 -13.50 7.81 -1.09
C LYS A 19 -13.31 6.59 -1.97
N SER A 20 -12.27 6.59 -2.79
CA SER A 20 -11.96 5.46 -3.66
C SER A 20 -11.57 4.21 -2.86
N MET A 21 -10.84 4.38 -1.77
CA MET A 21 -10.47 3.27 -0.89
C MET A 21 -11.70 2.62 -0.26
N VAL A 22 -12.63 3.44 0.23
CA VAL A 22 -13.88 2.93 0.81
C VAL A 22 -14.71 2.21 -0.23
N LYS A 23 -14.90 2.83 -1.39
CA LYS A 23 -15.71 2.26 -2.46
C LYS A 23 -15.15 0.94 -2.97
N GLY A 24 -13.85 0.85 -3.15
CA GLY A 24 -13.18 -0.34 -3.65
C GLY A 24 -12.75 -1.32 -2.58
N ARG A 25 -12.94 -0.99 -1.30
CA ARG A 25 -12.50 -1.80 -0.15
C ARG A 25 -10.99 -2.03 -0.14
N PHE A 26 -10.23 -0.99 -0.51
CA PHE A 26 -8.77 -1.03 -0.44
C PHE A 26 -8.31 -0.42 0.87
N GLY A 27 -7.38 -1.10 1.54
CA GLY A 27 -6.74 -0.58 2.76
C GLY A 27 -5.55 0.31 2.47
N SER A 28 -5.10 0.34 1.22
CA SER A 28 -3.94 1.13 0.82
C SER A 28 -4.00 1.48 -0.66
N ALA A 29 -3.22 2.49 -1.04
CA ALA A 29 -2.99 2.87 -2.41
C ALA A 29 -1.49 2.87 -2.68
N VAL A 30 -1.07 2.34 -3.81
CA VAL A 30 0.29 2.51 -4.30
C VAL A 30 0.33 3.86 -5.03
N VAL A 31 1.16 4.76 -4.54
CA VAL A 31 1.30 6.08 -5.17
C VAL A 31 2.32 5.95 -6.29
N THR A 32 1.89 6.26 -7.51
CA THR A 32 2.73 6.11 -8.69
C THR A 32 2.95 7.43 -9.39
N GLN A 33 4.13 7.58 -9.99
CA GLN A 33 4.47 8.71 -10.83
C GLN A 33 5.22 8.15 -12.03
N SER A 34 4.72 8.43 -13.24
CA SER A 34 5.26 7.84 -14.48
C SER A 34 5.32 6.31 -14.39
N SER A 35 4.27 5.71 -13.84
CA SER A 35 4.12 4.25 -13.64
C SER A 35 5.07 3.64 -12.61
N MET A 36 5.92 4.44 -11.97
CA MET A 36 6.85 3.96 -10.95
C MET A 36 6.27 4.21 -9.56
N PRO A 37 6.41 3.24 -8.63
CA PRO A 37 5.93 3.44 -7.26
C PRO A 37 6.82 4.44 -6.53
N VAL A 38 6.23 5.52 -6.03
CA VAL A 38 6.94 6.55 -5.28
C VAL A 38 6.51 6.62 -3.82
N GLY A 39 5.43 5.92 -3.46
CA GLY A 39 4.96 5.92 -2.08
C GLY A 39 3.86 4.91 -1.85
N ILE A 40 3.51 4.74 -0.58
CA ILE A 40 2.36 3.97 -0.12
C ILE A 40 1.51 4.89 0.75
N PHE A 41 0.22 4.93 0.47
CA PHE A 41 -0.74 5.70 1.23
C PHE A 41 -1.79 4.74 1.81
N THR A 42 -2.03 4.81 3.11
CA THR A 42 -2.84 3.82 3.84
C THR A 42 -4.01 4.45 4.58
N GLU A 43 -4.92 3.60 5.07
CA GLU A 43 -6.01 4.02 5.97
C GLU A 43 -5.47 4.79 7.18
N ARG A 44 -4.32 4.37 7.71
CA ARG A 44 -3.68 5.03 8.83
C ARG A 44 -3.28 6.46 8.46
N ASP A 45 -2.81 6.66 7.23
CA ASP A 45 -2.45 8.00 6.75
C ASP A 45 -3.67 8.91 6.64
N VAL A 46 -4.81 8.36 6.21
CA VAL A 46 -6.09 9.11 6.21
C VAL A 46 -6.42 9.55 7.63
N LEU A 47 -6.31 8.65 8.58
CA LEU A 47 -6.61 8.94 9.99
C LEU A 47 -5.66 10.01 10.55
N ARG A 48 -4.37 9.91 10.23
CA ARG A 48 -3.37 10.89 10.65
C ARG A 48 -3.67 12.28 10.08
N ALA A 49 -4.01 12.34 8.81
CA ALA A 49 -4.36 13.59 8.14
C ALA A 49 -5.61 14.20 8.78
N ALA A 50 -6.64 13.39 9.01
CA ALA A 50 -7.87 13.86 9.67
C ALA A 50 -7.59 14.38 11.08
N ALA A 51 -6.76 13.68 11.85
CA ALA A 51 -6.42 14.06 13.22
C ALA A 51 -5.63 15.37 13.28
N SER A 52 -4.89 15.71 12.21
CA SER A 52 -4.11 16.94 12.15
C SER A 52 -4.96 18.19 11.97
N GLY A 53 -6.23 18.03 11.59
CA GLY A 53 -7.14 19.15 11.34
C GLY A 53 -6.98 19.78 9.96
N THR A 54 -6.15 19.20 9.08
CA THR A 54 -5.99 19.72 7.72
C THR A 54 -7.28 19.53 6.91
N ASP A 55 -7.46 20.38 5.90
CA ASP A 55 -8.56 20.22 4.95
C ASP A 55 -8.23 19.09 3.98
N LEU A 56 -8.95 17.97 4.12
CA LEU A 56 -8.67 16.77 3.32
C LEU A 56 -8.97 16.95 1.83
N THR A 57 -9.77 17.95 1.46
CA THR A 57 -10.06 18.26 0.06
C THR A 57 -8.91 19.01 -0.61
N LEU A 58 -8.02 19.61 0.16
CA LEU A 58 -6.87 20.37 -0.32
C LEU A 58 -5.55 19.67 -0.07
N SER A 59 -5.45 18.90 1.01
CA SER A 59 -4.24 18.17 1.37
C SER A 59 -4.02 17.01 0.40
N ARG A 60 -2.80 16.86 -0.09
CA ARG A 60 -2.45 15.85 -1.08
C ARG A 60 -1.89 14.61 -0.40
N ILE A 61 -2.09 13.44 -1.01
CA ILE A 61 -1.57 12.20 -0.44
C ILE A 61 -0.05 12.18 -0.33
N SER A 62 0.66 12.93 -1.20
CA SER A 62 2.12 13.04 -1.13
C SER A 62 2.61 13.63 0.19
N GLU A 63 1.79 14.39 0.89
CA GLU A 63 2.14 14.98 2.18
C GLU A 63 2.09 13.97 3.32
N TRP A 64 1.41 12.86 3.14
CA TRP A 64 1.13 11.87 4.19
C TRP A 64 1.65 10.48 3.90
N MET A 65 1.95 10.16 2.65
CA MET A 65 2.41 8.83 2.23
C MET A 65 3.77 8.48 2.81
N THR A 66 4.07 7.18 2.87
CA THR A 66 5.43 6.71 3.09
C THR A 66 6.15 6.73 1.75
N ARG A 67 7.25 7.47 1.68
CA ARG A 67 8.03 7.64 0.45
C ARG A 67 8.99 6.48 0.24
N ASP A 68 9.38 6.28 -1.02
CA ASP A 68 10.39 5.31 -1.42
C ASP A 68 10.10 3.92 -0.85
N PRO A 69 8.94 3.33 -1.22
CA PRO A 69 8.55 2.05 -0.65
C PRO A 69 9.50 0.95 -1.08
N GLU A 70 9.77 0.03 -0.17
CA GLU A 70 10.43 -1.23 -0.52
C GLU A 70 9.49 -1.99 -1.45
N THR A 71 10.03 -2.58 -2.53
CA THR A 71 9.24 -3.34 -3.50
C THR A 71 9.77 -4.76 -3.60
N VAL A 72 8.92 -5.66 -4.06
CA VAL A 72 9.32 -7.06 -4.28
C VAL A 72 8.92 -7.49 -5.68
N SER A 73 9.65 -8.48 -6.22
CA SER A 73 9.33 -9.08 -7.50
C SER A 73 8.11 -9.98 -7.37
N ALA A 74 7.36 -10.12 -8.46
CA ALA A 74 6.23 -11.05 -8.52
C ALA A 74 6.65 -12.50 -8.26
N ASP A 75 7.93 -12.84 -8.43
CA ASP A 75 8.47 -14.17 -8.19
C ASP A 75 8.76 -14.46 -6.71
N LEU A 76 8.74 -13.44 -5.86
CA LEU A 76 9.10 -13.59 -4.45
C LEU A 76 8.00 -14.36 -3.72
N ASP A 77 8.39 -15.36 -2.92
CA ASP A 77 7.40 -16.11 -2.16
C ASP A 77 6.98 -15.37 -0.88
N SER A 78 5.87 -15.83 -0.27
CA SER A 78 5.30 -15.15 0.89
C SER A 78 6.19 -15.20 2.13
N GLU A 79 7.03 -16.24 2.27
CA GLU A 79 7.97 -16.33 3.39
C GLU A 79 9.04 -15.25 3.30
N GLU A 80 9.59 -15.04 2.11
CA GLU A 80 10.59 -14.02 1.88
C GLU A 80 10.02 -12.62 2.06
N ALA A 81 8.78 -12.39 1.58
CA ALA A 81 8.09 -11.13 1.79
C ALA A 81 7.87 -10.85 3.27
N ALA A 82 7.47 -11.86 4.04
CA ALA A 82 7.29 -11.74 5.48
C ALA A 82 8.58 -11.36 6.18
N GLN A 83 9.70 -11.97 5.80
CA GLN A 83 11.00 -11.67 6.41
C GLN A 83 11.42 -10.23 6.13
N ILE A 84 11.19 -9.73 4.92
CA ILE A 84 11.48 -8.33 4.57
C ILE A 84 10.64 -7.40 5.44
N MET A 85 9.35 -7.68 5.57
CA MET A 85 8.45 -6.86 6.39
C MET A 85 8.86 -6.83 7.85
N LEU A 86 9.18 -7.99 8.41
CA LEU A 86 9.54 -8.11 9.82
C LEU A 86 10.89 -7.46 10.11
N SER A 87 11.87 -7.65 9.21
CA SER A 87 13.21 -7.12 9.44
C SER A 87 13.32 -5.62 9.20
N ARG A 88 12.48 -5.07 8.33
CA ARG A 88 12.53 -3.65 7.97
C ARG A 88 11.35 -2.82 8.47
N GLY A 89 10.35 -3.46 9.06
CA GLY A 89 9.20 -2.76 9.62
C GLY A 89 8.14 -2.32 8.63
N PHE A 90 8.20 -2.77 7.39
CA PHE A 90 7.18 -2.44 6.39
C PHE A 90 5.96 -3.35 6.57
N ARG A 91 4.77 -2.78 6.37
CA ARG A 91 3.52 -3.51 6.43
C ARG A 91 2.89 -3.75 5.08
N HIS A 92 3.37 -3.06 4.05
CA HIS A 92 2.87 -3.16 2.69
C HIS A 92 4.05 -3.09 1.73
N LEU A 93 4.08 -4.02 0.79
CA LEU A 93 5.12 -4.08 -0.25
C LEU A 93 4.45 -4.10 -1.62
N PRO A 94 4.69 -3.10 -2.46
CA PRO A 94 4.26 -3.20 -3.86
C PRO A 94 4.97 -4.35 -4.55
N VAL A 95 4.24 -5.07 -5.39
CA VAL A 95 4.77 -6.19 -6.17
C VAL A 95 4.95 -5.72 -7.60
N LEU A 96 6.16 -5.89 -8.12
CA LEU A 96 6.51 -5.49 -9.47
C LEU A 96 6.71 -6.70 -10.38
N ASP A 97 6.23 -6.57 -11.61
CA ASP A 97 6.61 -7.45 -12.71
C ASP A 97 7.32 -6.56 -13.72
N GLY A 98 8.65 -6.65 -13.78
CA GLY A 98 9.46 -5.66 -14.48
C GLY A 98 9.31 -4.31 -13.79
N ASN A 99 8.81 -3.30 -14.52
CA ASN A 99 8.57 -1.97 -13.97
C ASN A 99 7.10 -1.70 -13.63
N ALA A 100 6.22 -2.68 -13.87
CA ALA A 100 4.79 -2.51 -13.65
C ALA A 100 4.39 -3.00 -12.27
N VAL A 101 3.59 -2.18 -11.56
CA VAL A 101 2.99 -2.58 -10.29
C VAL A 101 1.83 -3.53 -10.60
N VAL A 102 1.95 -4.78 -10.17
CA VAL A 102 0.93 -5.81 -10.43
C VAL A 102 0.16 -6.23 -9.19
N GLY A 103 0.57 -5.79 -8.03
CA GLY A 103 -0.14 -6.13 -6.79
C GLY A 103 0.48 -5.46 -5.59
N ILE A 104 -0.06 -5.81 -4.43
CA ILE A 104 0.47 -5.36 -3.14
C ILE A 104 0.39 -6.51 -2.16
N VAL A 105 1.42 -6.68 -1.35
CA VAL A 105 1.44 -7.67 -0.27
C VAL A 105 1.37 -6.91 1.04
N SER A 106 0.42 -7.28 1.90
CA SER A 106 0.36 -6.75 3.25
C SER A 106 0.84 -7.80 4.24
N LEU A 107 1.39 -7.34 5.36
CA LEU A 107 1.76 -8.25 6.45
C LEU A 107 0.56 -9.07 6.90
N ARG A 108 -0.62 -8.44 6.94
CA ARG A 108 -1.86 -9.11 7.28
C ARG A 108 -2.17 -10.27 6.34
N ASP A 109 -2.01 -10.07 5.02
CA ASP A 109 -2.26 -11.11 4.02
C ASP A 109 -1.32 -12.29 4.21
N VAL A 110 -0.03 -12.00 4.45
CA VAL A 110 0.97 -13.04 4.66
C VAL A 110 0.66 -13.85 5.90
N LEU A 111 0.33 -13.19 7.00
CA LEU A 111 0.00 -13.87 8.25
C LEU A 111 -1.25 -14.72 8.11
N SER A 112 -2.27 -14.24 7.40
CA SER A 112 -3.49 -15.00 7.12
C SER A 112 -3.17 -16.27 6.34
N THR A 113 -2.30 -16.18 5.34
CA THR A 113 -1.88 -17.35 4.56
C THR A 113 -1.18 -18.38 5.43
N ARG A 114 -0.29 -17.95 6.32
CA ARG A 114 0.40 -18.83 7.26
C ARG A 114 -0.56 -19.53 8.20
N ILE A 115 -1.51 -18.79 8.75
CA ILE A 115 -2.52 -19.34 9.65
C ILE A 115 -3.33 -20.41 8.94
N ARG A 116 -3.74 -20.18 7.70
CA ARG A 116 -4.46 -21.18 6.89
C ARG A 116 -3.64 -22.45 6.71
N ARG A 117 -2.35 -22.31 6.40
CA ARG A 117 -1.45 -23.45 6.24
C ARG A 117 -1.35 -24.24 7.54
N ALA A 118 -1.21 -23.53 8.66
CA ALA A 118 -1.11 -24.19 9.96
C ALA A 118 -2.39 -24.94 10.36
N ALA A 119 -3.54 -24.45 9.92
CA ALA A 119 -4.83 -25.06 10.22
C ALA A 119 -5.09 -26.34 9.42
N LYS A 120 -4.36 -26.55 8.35
CA LYS A 120 -4.49 -27.76 7.54
C LYS A 120 -3.65 -28.89 8.09
#